data_e975ad929f87ca157c1ab2e61ea7209f
#
_entry.id   e975ad929f87ca157c1ab2e61ea7209f
#
_cell.length_a   1.000
_cell.length_b   1.000
_cell.length_c   1.000
_cell.angle_alpha   90.00
_cell.angle_beta   90.00
_cell.angle_gamma   90.00
#
_symmetry.space_group_name_H-M   'P 1'
#
loop_
_entity.id
_entity.type
_entity.pdbx_description
1 polymer ?
#
loop_
_entity_poly.entity_id
_entity_poly.type
_entity_poly.pdbx_seq_one_letter_code
_entity_poly.pdbx_strand_id
1 'polypeptide(L)'
;MRPNKFDDIIALVALYRPGPMSNIPIYNDCKNGLKEPEYIHPSLKKILEPTYGIIIYQEQVMQIAQILAGFSASEADILRRAMGKKKRAELERQKERFVNGAVKNGIKKDLANYIFTKIEPFAEYGFNKSHAAAYALIAFQTAFLKTYYKEEFIASTMSTETTNTNKLREFVDELKRLKVNVVRPDINNCFTDFRTSEKTILYGLG
;
A
#
# COMPACT_ATOMS: atom_id res chain seq x y z
N MET A 1 -5.24 3.70 -11.25
CA MET A 1 -4.74 2.29 -11.14
C MET A 1 -5.83 1.27 -11.49
N ARG A 2 -7.09 1.49 -11.19
CA ARG A 2 -8.19 0.52 -11.38
C ARG A 2 -7.82 -0.87 -10.85
N PRO A 3 -7.72 -1.05 -9.53
CA PRO A 3 -7.34 -2.32 -8.94
C PRO A 3 -8.33 -3.42 -9.32
N ASN A 4 -7.82 -4.59 -9.73
CA ASN A 4 -8.60 -5.77 -10.07
C ASN A 4 -8.12 -7.03 -9.33
N LYS A 5 -7.07 -6.90 -8.51
CA LYS A 5 -6.56 -7.93 -7.61
C LYS A 5 -6.13 -7.29 -6.28
N PHE A 6 -6.07 -8.07 -5.22
CA PHE A 6 -5.75 -7.58 -3.89
C PHE A 6 -4.34 -6.96 -3.81
N ASP A 7 -3.37 -7.54 -4.52
CA ASP A 7 -2.00 -6.99 -4.59
C ASP A 7 -1.95 -5.55 -5.13
N ASP A 8 -2.88 -5.15 -5.99
CA ASP A 8 -2.95 -3.77 -6.48
C ASP A 8 -3.30 -2.80 -5.36
N ILE A 9 -4.16 -3.21 -4.41
CA ILE A 9 -4.53 -2.37 -3.27
C ILE A 9 -3.32 -2.25 -2.34
N ILE A 10 -2.59 -3.34 -2.10
CA ILE A 10 -1.35 -3.32 -1.30
C ILE A 10 -0.32 -2.37 -1.93
N ALA A 11 -0.12 -2.48 -3.25
CA ALA A 11 0.80 -1.60 -3.99
C ALA A 11 0.34 -0.14 -3.93
N LEU A 12 -0.97 0.13 -4.05
CA LEU A 12 -1.51 1.48 -3.98
C LEU A 12 -1.26 2.14 -2.61
N VAL A 13 -1.49 1.42 -1.51
CA VAL A 13 -1.19 1.89 -0.15
C VAL A 13 0.29 2.28 -0.02
N ALA A 14 1.19 1.52 -0.63
CA ALA A 14 2.62 1.78 -0.58
C ALA A 14 3.08 2.91 -1.52
N LEU A 15 2.45 3.06 -2.69
CA LEU A 15 2.83 4.01 -3.73
C LEU A 15 2.23 5.41 -3.55
N TYR A 16 1.02 5.53 -2.95
CA TYR A 16 0.31 6.80 -2.85
C TYR A 16 0.89 7.70 -1.75
N ARG A 17 2.13 8.11 -1.95
CA ARG A 17 2.90 8.98 -1.05
C ARG A 17 3.86 9.87 -1.84
N PRO A 18 4.23 11.05 -1.37
CA PRO A 18 5.29 11.86 -1.98
C PRO A 18 6.56 11.03 -2.22
N GLY A 19 7.16 11.13 -3.40
CA GLY A 19 8.30 10.31 -3.84
C GLY A 19 7.85 9.08 -4.64
N PRO A 20 7.37 7.98 -4.02
CA PRO A 20 6.97 6.77 -4.73
C PRO A 20 5.84 6.97 -5.74
N MET A 21 5.01 8.00 -5.56
CA MET A 21 3.86 8.32 -6.43
C MET A 21 4.25 8.53 -7.90
N SER A 22 5.48 8.95 -8.17
CA SER A 22 6.03 9.09 -9.54
C SER A 22 6.08 7.76 -10.29
N ASN A 23 6.06 6.63 -9.61
CA ASN A 23 6.06 5.29 -10.22
C ASN A 23 4.65 4.80 -10.61
N ILE A 24 3.58 5.47 -10.18
CA ILE A 24 2.19 5.05 -10.47
C ILE A 24 1.90 4.99 -11.98
N PRO A 25 2.33 5.94 -12.82
CA PRO A 25 2.13 5.85 -14.27
C PRO A 25 2.76 4.57 -14.85
N ILE A 26 4.02 4.30 -14.53
CA ILE A 26 4.73 3.10 -15.01
C ILE A 26 4.05 1.83 -14.54
N TYR A 27 3.64 1.77 -13.26
CA TYR A 27 2.88 0.65 -12.71
C TYR A 27 1.59 0.41 -13.50
N ASN A 28 0.85 1.48 -13.82
CA ASN A 28 -0.38 1.40 -14.58
C ASN A 28 -0.16 0.92 -16.03
N ASP A 29 0.87 1.44 -16.69
CA ASP A 29 1.19 1.07 -18.06
C ASP A 29 1.56 -0.41 -18.15
N CYS A 30 2.42 -0.88 -17.25
CA CYS A 30 2.79 -2.29 -17.21
C CYS A 30 1.60 -3.18 -16.83
N LYS A 31 0.81 -2.79 -15.84
CA LYS A 31 -0.39 -3.53 -15.43
C LYS A 31 -1.40 -3.69 -16.58
N ASN A 32 -1.58 -2.67 -17.39
CA ASN A 32 -2.55 -2.65 -18.50
C ASN A 32 -1.95 -3.19 -19.81
N GLY A 33 -0.71 -3.69 -19.81
CA GLY A 33 -0.04 -4.24 -20.98
C GLY A 33 0.38 -3.17 -22.01
N LEU A 34 0.42 -1.90 -21.61
CA LEU A 34 0.86 -0.80 -22.47
C LEU A 34 2.40 -0.71 -22.52
N LYS A 35 3.08 -1.26 -21.51
CA LYS A 35 4.54 -1.32 -21.40
C LYS A 35 4.93 -2.67 -20.81
N GLU A 36 6.02 -3.25 -21.37
CA GLU A 36 6.63 -4.44 -20.77
C GLU A 36 7.40 -4.08 -19.50
N PRO A 37 7.28 -4.89 -18.41
CA PRO A 37 8.04 -4.68 -17.19
C PRO A 37 9.55 -4.81 -17.44
N GLU A 38 10.32 -3.84 -16.97
CA GLU A 38 11.77 -3.86 -17.03
C GLU A 38 12.36 -4.37 -15.71
N TYR A 39 13.29 -5.34 -15.81
CA TYR A 39 13.97 -5.89 -14.64
C TYR A 39 15.44 -5.51 -14.67
N ILE A 40 15.94 -4.91 -13.59
CA ILE A 40 17.34 -4.45 -13.46
C ILE A 40 18.32 -5.62 -13.66
N HIS A 41 17.92 -6.84 -13.24
CA HIS A 41 18.69 -8.06 -13.42
C HIS A 41 17.72 -9.24 -13.59
N PRO A 42 18.02 -10.22 -14.48
CA PRO A 42 17.11 -11.36 -14.73
C PRO A 42 16.76 -12.16 -13.46
N SER A 43 17.71 -12.35 -12.56
CA SER A 43 17.49 -13.05 -11.28
C SER A 43 16.47 -12.38 -10.36
N LEU A 44 16.14 -11.11 -10.60
CA LEU A 44 15.17 -10.36 -9.81
C LEU A 44 13.75 -10.45 -10.34
N LYS A 45 13.54 -11.06 -11.51
CA LYS A 45 12.22 -11.17 -12.11
C LYS A 45 11.20 -11.74 -11.12
N LYS A 46 11.52 -12.85 -10.48
CA LYS A 46 10.62 -13.52 -9.51
C LYS A 46 10.19 -12.60 -8.35
N ILE A 47 11.06 -11.70 -7.89
CA ILE A 47 10.78 -10.79 -6.77
C ILE A 47 9.98 -9.57 -7.24
N LEU A 48 10.31 -9.05 -8.43
CA LEU A 48 9.77 -7.79 -8.94
C LEU A 48 8.57 -7.97 -9.88
N GLU A 49 8.30 -9.18 -10.34
CA GLU A 49 7.16 -9.48 -11.21
C GLU A 49 5.80 -9.06 -10.60
N PRO A 50 5.52 -9.29 -9.29
CA PRO A 50 4.27 -8.83 -8.68
C PRO A 50 4.09 -7.32 -8.68
N THR A 51 5.18 -6.57 -8.83
CA THR A 51 5.21 -5.10 -8.86
C THR A 51 5.68 -4.52 -10.20
N TYR A 52 5.61 -5.34 -11.26
CA TYR A 52 5.94 -4.94 -12.64
C TYR A 52 7.35 -4.35 -12.80
N GLY A 53 8.35 -4.92 -12.10
CA GLY A 53 9.73 -4.44 -12.14
C GLY A 53 10.04 -3.28 -11.18
N ILE A 54 9.04 -2.70 -10.54
CA ILE A 54 9.20 -1.54 -9.65
C ILE A 54 9.52 -2.04 -8.23
N ILE A 55 10.55 -1.46 -7.61
CA ILE A 55 10.84 -1.68 -6.21
C ILE A 55 9.89 -0.79 -5.40
N ILE A 56 9.00 -1.40 -4.61
CA ILE A 56 8.00 -0.71 -3.79
C ILE A 56 8.24 -0.98 -2.31
N TYR A 57 8.61 -2.23 -1.98
CA TYR A 57 8.67 -2.71 -0.61
C TYR A 57 10.09 -2.83 -0.08
N GLN A 58 10.27 -2.56 1.22
CA GLN A 58 11.54 -2.79 1.92
C GLN A 58 12.00 -4.25 1.83
N GLU A 59 11.05 -5.18 1.87
CA GLU A 59 11.31 -6.61 1.72
C GLU A 59 11.93 -6.94 0.37
N GLN A 60 11.56 -6.24 -0.71
CA GLN A 60 12.19 -6.42 -2.03
C GLN A 60 13.66 -5.99 -2.01
N VAL A 61 13.98 -4.88 -1.33
CA VAL A 61 15.38 -4.44 -1.17
C VAL A 61 16.20 -5.50 -0.43
N MET A 62 15.65 -6.07 0.65
CA MET A 62 16.31 -7.15 1.41
C MET A 62 16.52 -8.40 0.54
N GLN A 63 15.51 -8.82 -0.20
CA GLN A 63 15.58 -9.98 -1.10
C GLN A 63 16.59 -9.76 -2.25
N ILE A 64 16.65 -8.54 -2.80
CA ILE A 64 17.66 -8.18 -3.81
C ILE A 64 19.07 -8.38 -3.26
N ALA A 65 19.34 -7.89 -2.04
CA ALA A 65 20.64 -8.05 -1.40
C ALA A 65 20.98 -9.54 -1.14
N GLN A 66 20.01 -10.33 -0.73
CA GLN A 66 20.19 -11.76 -0.51
C GLN A 66 20.52 -12.49 -1.82
N ILE A 67 19.75 -12.26 -2.88
CA ILE A 67 19.89 -12.99 -4.15
C ILE A 67 21.16 -12.57 -4.91
N LEU A 68 21.39 -11.27 -5.00
CA LEU A 68 22.51 -10.79 -5.83
C LEU A 68 23.84 -10.80 -5.08
N ALA A 69 23.83 -10.46 -3.79
CA ALA A 69 25.06 -10.25 -3.04
C ALA A 69 25.30 -11.29 -1.92
N GLY A 70 24.42 -12.30 -1.80
CA GLY A 70 24.57 -13.37 -0.82
C GLY A 70 24.45 -12.92 0.63
N PHE A 71 23.65 -11.88 0.90
CA PHE A 71 23.38 -11.44 2.26
C PHE A 71 22.55 -12.47 3.02
N SER A 72 22.85 -12.71 4.27
CA SER A 72 21.94 -13.38 5.19
C SER A 72 20.72 -12.47 5.48
N ALA A 73 19.65 -13.03 6.04
CA ALA A 73 18.48 -12.25 6.43
C ALA A 73 18.83 -11.12 7.41
N SER A 74 19.72 -11.38 8.36
CA SER A 74 20.19 -10.39 9.34
C SER A 74 21.01 -9.27 8.68
N GLU A 75 21.92 -9.60 7.76
CA GLU A 75 22.70 -8.61 7.01
C GLU A 75 21.79 -7.74 6.12
N ALA A 76 20.80 -8.34 5.47
CA ALA A 76 19.83 -7.60 4.66
C ALA A 76 18.99 -6.63 5.50
N ASP A 77 18.62 -6.99 6.74
CA ASP A 77 17.94 -6.09 7.65
C ASP A 77 18.84 -4.95 8.14
N ILE A 78 20.13 -5.22 8.38
CA ILE A 78 21.12 -4.17 8.69
C ILE A 78 21.22 -3.18 7.52
N LEU A 79 21.32 -3.68 6.28
CA LEU A 79 21.31 -2.85 5.08
C LEU A 79 20.07 -1.96 5.03
N ARG A 80 18.89 -2.54 5.17
CA ARG A 80 17.61 -1.82 5.19
C ARG A 80 17.59 -0.70 6.23
N ARG A 81 18.06 -0.99 7.45
CA ARG A 81 18.14 0.01 8.55
C ARG A 81 19.16 1.10 8.28
N ALA A 82 20.32 0.76 7.70
CA ALA A 82 21.37 1.73 7.37
C ALA A 82 20.86 2.74 6.33
N MET A 83 20.17 2.25 5.32
CA MET A 83 19.55 3.07 4.28
C MET A 83 18.45 4.00 4.87
N GLY A 84 17.55 3.49 5.72
CA GLY A 84 16.47 4.28 6.33
C GLY A 84 16.95 5.34 7.32
N LYS A 85 18.09 5.15 7.95
CA LYS A 85 18.65 6.10 8.96
C LYS A 85 19.65 7.09 8.40
N LYS A 86 19.93 7.09 7.09
CA LYS A 86 20.88 7.98 6.38
C LYS A 86 22.28 8.03 7.04
N LYS A 87 22.72 6.93 7.65
CA LYS A 87 24.06 6.83 8.25
C LYS A 87 25.08 6.58 7.15
N ARG A 88 25.67 7.64 6.59
CA ARG A 88 26.59 7.58 5.44
C ARG A 88 27.71 6.54 5.60
N ALA A 89 28.38 6.53 6.75
CA ALA A 89 29.48 5.59 6.97
C ALA A 89 29.02 4.12 6.97
N GLU A 90 27.85 3.83 7.54
CA GLU A 90 27.28 2.48 7.52
C GLU A 90 26.79 2.11 6.11
N LEU A 91 26.18 3.05 5.42
CA LEU A 91 25.73 2.84 4.05
C LEU A 91 26.88 2.51 3.08
N GLU A 92 28.02 3.20 3.20
CA GLU A 92 29.22 2.90 2.38
C GLU A 92 29.76 1.49 2.68
N ARG A 93 29.79 1.06 3.95
CA ARG A 93 30.17 -0.32 4.31
C ARG A 93 29.23 -1.35 3.70
N GLN A 94 27.92 -1.09 3.75
CA GLN A 94 26.91 -1.98 3.18
C GLN A 94 27.00 -2.02 1.65
N LYS A 95 27.33 -0.89 1.01
CA LYS A 95 27.58 -0.81 -0.43
C LYS A 95 28.77 -1.66 -0.84
N GLU A 96 29.89 -1.50 -0.14
CA GLU A 96 31.09 -2.29 -0.39
C GLU A 96 30.81 -3.80 -0.21
N ARG A 97 30.12 -4.16 0.88
CA ARG A 97 29.72 -5.55 1.13
C ARG A 97 28.81 -6.09 0.01
N PHE A 98 27.83 -5.29 -0.45
CA PHE A 98 26.92 -5.66 -1.53
C PHE A 98 27.68 -5.89 -2.83
N VAL A 99 28.51 -4.92 -3.24
CA VAL A 99 29.27 -5.00 -4.49
C VAL A 99 30.21 -6.21 -4.48
N ASN A 100 30.96 -6.41 -3.39
CA ASN A 100 31.87 -7.55 -3.25
C ASN A 100 31.12 -8.89 -3.28
N GLY A 101 29.96 -8.97 -2.64
CA GLY A 101 29.11 -10.17 -2.66
C GLY A 101 28.55 -10.44 -4.06
N ALA A 102 28.06 -9.41 -4.74
CA ALA A 102 27.53 -9.52 -6.09
C ALA A 102 28.60 -9.97 -7.10
N VAL A 103 29.83 -9.43 -6.98
CA VAL A 103 30.97 -9.85 -7.82
C VAL A 103 31.32 -11.32 -7.58
N LYS A 104 31.31 -11.79 -6.33
CA LYS A 104 31.50 -13.23 -6.02
C LYS A 104 30.45 -14.11 -6.66
N ASN A 105 29.24 -13.61 -6.83
CA ASN A 105 28.13 -14.29 -7.49
C ASN A 105 28.12 -14.09 -9.03
N GLY A 106 29.22 -13.59 -9.61
CA GLY A 106 29.39 -13.48 -11.06
C GLY A 106 28.80 -12.20 -11.70
N ILE A 107 28.36 -11.24 -10.90
CA ILE A 107 27.85 -9.96 -11.41
C ILE A 107 29.02 -8.99 -11.64
N LYS A 108 29.07 -8.34 -12.81
CA LYS A 108 30.09 -7.33 -13.09
C LYS A 108 30.04 -6.19 -12.07
N LYS A 109 31.21 -5.71 -11.62
CA LYS A 109 31.33 -4.66 -10.59
C LYS A 109 30.54 -3.40 -10.92
N ASP A 110 30.58 -2.95 -12.18
CA ASP A 110 29.86 -1.75 -12.61
C ASP A 110 28.34 -1.95 -12.51
N LEU A 111 27.86 -3.13 -12.92
CA LEU A 111 26.45 -3.48 -12.80
C LEU A 111 26.03 -3.57 -11.32
N ALA A 112 26.86 -4.15 -10.45
CA ALA A 112 26.58 -4.23 -9.02
C ALA A 112 26.49 -2.84 -8.38
N ASN A 113 27.40 -1.93 -8.73
CA ASN A 113 27.34 -0.53 -8.30
C ASN A 113 26.06 0.18 -8.81
N TYR A 114 25.74 -0.01 -10.08
CA TYR A 114 24.53 0.55 -10.68
C TYR A 114 23.27 0.05 -9.96
N ILE A 115 23.16 -1.26 -9.71
CA ILE A 115 22.04 -1.85 -8.99
C ILE A 115 21.94 -1.23 -7.58
N PHE A 116 23.06 -1.15 -6.86
CA PHE A 116 23.05 -0.54 -5.52
C PHE A 116 22.52 0.90 -5.54
N THR A 117 22.99 1.72 -6.47
CA THR A 117 22.51 3.10 -6.65
C THR A 117 21.01 3.15 -6.96
N LYS A 118 20.49 2.15 -7.66
CA LYS A 118 19.04 2.05 -7.96
C LYS A 118 18.20 1.63 -6.76
N ILE A 119 18.71 0.76 -5.87
CA ILE A 119 17.97 0.32 -4.69
C ILE A 119 18.09 1.28 -3.51
N GLU A 120 19.15 2.09 -3.45
CA GLU A 120 19.41 3.03 -2.36
C GLU A 120 18.24 3.99 -2.08
N PRO A 121 17.65 4.69 -3.07
CA PRO A 121 16.49 5.56 -2.82
C PRO A 121 15.27 4.80 -2.29
N PHE A 122 15.07 3.56 -2.75
CA PHE A 122 13.89 2.76 -2.35
C PHE A 122 14.02 2.19 -0.94
N ALA A 123 15.23 2.09 -0.41
CA ALA A 123 15.40 1.73 0.99
C ALA A 123 15.02 2.88 1.94
N GLU A 124 15.12 4.12 1.47
CA GLU A 124 14.60 5.28 2.18
C GLU A 124 13.05 5.39 2.05
N TYR A 125 12.55 5.17 0.82
CA TYR A 125 11.12 5.32 0.49
C TYR A 125 10.36 3.99 0.45
N GLY A 126 11.04 2.85 0.58
CA GLY A 126 10.42 1.53 0.58
C GLY A 126 9.41 1.41 1.72
N PHE A 127 8.26 0.84 1.41
CA PHE A 127 7.19 0.64 2.38
C PHE A 127 7.23 -0.77 2.97
N ASN A 128 6.88 -0.92 4.23
CA ASN A 128 6.72 -2.25 4.81
C ASN A 128 5.52 -2.95 4.19
N LYS A 129 5.73 -4.09 3.54
CA LYS A 129 4.68 -4.83 2.83
C LYS A 129 3.60 -5.34 3.77
N SER A 130 3.98 -5.82 4.95
CA SER A 130 3.02 -6.33 5.95
C SER A 130 2.08 -5.24 6.43
N HIS A 131 2.61 -4.04 6.67
CA HIS A 131 1.79 -2.87 7.02
C HIS A 131 0.84 -2.49 5.87
N ALA A 132 1.34 -2.43 4.64
CA ALA A 132 0.51 -2.16 3.47
C ALA A 132 -0.60 -3.20 3.30
N ALA A 133 -0.30 -4.49 3.52
CA ALA A 133 -1.27 -5.57 3.41
C ALA A 133 -2.38 -5.48 4.45
N ALA A 134 -2.04 -5.12 5.70
CA ALA A 134 -3.03 -4.93 6.76
C ALA A 134 -4.01 -3.80 6.42
N TYR A 135 -3.51 -2.65 5.98
CA TYR A 135 -4.37 -1.54 5.56
C TYR A 135 -5.14 -1.81 4.27
N ALA A 136 -4.54 -2.53 3.33
CA ALA A 136 -5.23 -2.97 2.11
C ALA A 136 -6.41 -3.90 2.44
N LEU A 137 -6.27 -4.78 3.45
CA LEU A 137 -7.36 -5.64 3.90
C LEU A 137 -8.53 -4.82 4.45
N ILE A 138 -8.26 -3.84 5.31
CA ILE A 138 -9.28 -2.94 5.85
C ILE A 138 -9.97 -2.17 4.71
N ALA A 139 -9.17 -1.61 3.78
CA ALA A 139 -9.70 -0.89 2.63
C ALA A 139 -10.60 -1.77 1.76
N PHE A 140 -10.21 -3.03 1.53
CA PHE A 140 -11.02 -4.00 0.80
C PHE A 140 -12.31 -4.33 1.54
N GLN A 141 -12.24 -4.61 2.86
CA GLN A 141 -13.41 -4.93 3.68
C GLN A 141 -14.41 -3.78 3.71
N THR A 142 -13.93 -2.55 3.91
CA THR A 142 -14.80 -1.36 3.92
C THR A 142 -15.44 -1.11 2.56
N ALA A 143 -14.71 -1.30 1.46
CA ALA A 143 -15.25 -1.20 0.10
C ALA A 143 -16.29 -2.30 -0.19
N PHE A 144 -16.05 -3.53 0.29
CA PHE A 144 -16.98 -4.64 0.18
C PHE A 144 -18.27 -4.34 0.93
N LEU A 145 -18.18 -3.94 2.21
CA LEU A 145 -19.34 -3.59 3.03
C LEU A 145 -20.12 -2.43 2.41
N LYS A 146 -19.45 -1.39 1.97
CA LYS A 146 -20.07 -0.24 1.31
C LYS A 146 -20.78 -0.60 0.01
N THR A 147 -20.32 -1.65 -0.68
CA THR A 147 -20.91 -2.10 -1.96
C THR A 147 -22.13 -2.98 -1.73
N TYR A 148 -22.05 -3.95 -0.82
CA TYR A 148 -23.06 -4.99 -0.65
C TYR A 148 -23.99 -4.77 0.55
N TYR A 149 -23.56 -3.99 1.55
CA TYR A 149 -24.24 -3.70 2.81
C TYR A 149 -24.16 -2.20 3.11
N LYS A 150 -24.50 -1.39 2.12
CA LYS A 150 -24.26 0.07 2.15
C LYS A 150 -25.04 0.76 3.28
N GLU A 151 -26.29 0.33 3.53
CA GLU A 151 -27.14 0.89 4.57
C GLU A 151 -26.53 0.64 5.95
N GLU A 152 -26.16 -0.60 6.23
CA GLU A 152 -25.56 -1.02 7.50
C GLU A 152 -24.20 -0.39 7.71
N PHE A 153 -23.37 -0.36 6.65
CA PHE A 153 -22.03 0.23 6.71
C PHE A 153 -22.08 1.73 7.02
N ILE A 154 -22.97 2.47 6.33
CA ILE A 154 -23.06 3.92 6.54
C ILE A 154 -23.73 4.22 7.88
N ALA A 155 -24.79 3.50 8.28
CA ALA A 155 -25.42 3.67 9.60
C ALA A 155 -24.42 3.45 10.74
N SER A 156 -23.64 2.37 10.67
CA SER A 156 -22.57 2.11 11.65
C SER A 156 -21.52 3.21 11.67
N THR A 157 -21.11 3.72 10.51
CA THR A 157 -20.14 4.82 10.43
C THR A 157 -20.72 6.12 10.99
N MET A 158 -21.99 6.44 10.71
CA MET A 158 -22.67 7.60 11.27
C MET A 158 -22.76 7.52 12.80
N SER A 159 -22.96 6.32 13.36
CA SER A 159 -23.00 6.11 14.81
C SER A 159 -21.68 6.40 15.52
N THR A 160 -20.54 6.32 14.82
CA THR A 160 -19.23 6.72 15.36
C THR A 160 -18.95 8.21 15.25
N GLU A 161 -19.75 8.96 14.52
CA GLU A 161 -19.55 10.38 14.20
C GLU A 161 -20.71 11.26 14.70
N THR A 162 -21.48 10.84 15.71
CA THR A 162 -22.70 11.51 16.19
C THR A 162 -22.48 12.96 16.58
N THR A 163 -21.30 13.29 17.11
CA THR A 163 -20.95 14.67 17.50
C THR A 163 -20.46 15.55 16.36
N ASN A 164 -20.22 14.97 15.18
CA ASN A 164 -19.66 15.67 14.02
C ASN A 164 -20.72 15.97 12.96
N THR A 165 -21.45 17.06 13.15
CA THR A 165 -22.55 17.43 12.24
C THR A 165 -22.14 17.63 10.79
N ASN A 166 -20.91 18.07 10.53
CA ASN A 166 -20.41 18.21 9.15
C ASN A 166 -20.25 16.84 8.48
N LYS A 167 -19.70 15.86 9.20
CA LYS A 167 -19.59 14.47 8.71
C LYS A 167 -20.95 13.83 8.50
N LEU A 168 -21.86 14.01 9.44
CA LEU A 168 -23.23 13.51 9.30
C LEU A 168 -23.91 14.06 8.04
N ARG A 169 -23.72 15.36 7.74
CA ARG A 169 -24.23 15.96 6.50
C ARG A 169 -23.63 15.32 5.25
N GLU A 170 -22.31 15.09 5.23
CA GLU A 170 -21.64 14.40 4.12
C GLU A 170 -22.24 13.02 3.87
N PHE A 171 -22.47 12.24 4.94
CA PHE A 171 -23.09 10.90 4.84
C PHE A 171 -24.54 10.97 4.35
N VAL A 172 -25.33 11.91 4.85
CA VAL A 172 -26.73 12.08 4.36
C VAL A 172 -26.75 12.44 2.88
N ASP A 173 -25.85 13.30 2.41
CA ASP A 173 -25.76 13.64 1.00
C ASP A 173 -25.25 12.46 0.14
N GLU A 174 -24.38 11.61 0.69
CA GLU A 174 -23.98 10.37 0.04
C GLU A 174 -25.15 9.38 -0.06
N LEU A 175 -25.92 9.20 1.02
CA LEU A 175 -27.09 8.32 1.06
C LEU A 175 -28.15 8.75 0.03
N LYS A 176 -28.37 10.05 -0.16
CA LYS A 176 -29.25 10.55 -1.23
C LYS A 176 -28.76 10.12 -2.62
N ARG A 177 -27.44 10.23 -2.87
CA ARG A 177 -26.84 9.77 -4.15
C ARG A 177 -26.98 8.26 -4.35
N LEU A 178 -26.89 7.49 -3.26
CA LEU A 178 -27.08 6.04 -3.26
C LEU A 178 -28.53 5.60 -3.29
N LYS A 179 -29.49 6.55 -3.26
CA LYS A 179 -30.93 6.32 -3.17
C LYS A 179 -31.33 5.50 -1.93
N VAL A 180 -30.67 5.74 -0.82
CA VAL A 180 -31.00 5.17 0.48
C VAL A 180 -31.78 6.22 1.27
N ASN A 181 -32.95 5.83 1.80
CA ASN A 181 -33.76 6.72 2.59
C ASN A 181 -33.24 6.84 4.03
N VAL A 182 -33.30 8.04 4.59
CA VAL A 182 -32.99 8.32 6.00
C VAL A 182 -34.25 8.87 6.64
N VAL A 183 -34.77 8.18 7.65
CA VAL A 183 -35.96 8.63 8.40
C VAL A 183 -35.55 9.79 9.31
N ARG A 184 -36.42 10.77 9.43
CA ARG A 184 -36.24 11.89 10.37
C ARG A 184 -36.20 11.38 11.81
N PRO A 185 -35.54 12.10 12.73
CA PRO A 185 -35.56 11.75 14.15
C PRO A 185 -36.96 11.57 14.67
N ASP A 186 -37.23 10.43 15.32
CA ASP A 186 -38.53 10.07 15.92
C ASP A 186 -38.28 9.30 17.21
N ILE A 187 -38.68 9.87 18.33
CA ILE A 187 -38.46 9.28 19.66
C ILE A 187 -39.13 7.92 19.86
N ASN A 188 -40.13 7.58 19.07
CA ASN A 188 -40.83 6.28 19.19
C ASN A 188 -40.15 5.18 18.37
N ASN A 189 -39.42 5.53 17.32
CA ASN A 189 -38.87 4.57 16.36
C ASN A 189 -37.31 4.61 16.26
N CYS A 190 -36.69 5.66 16.78
CA CYS A 190 -35.26 5.84 16.74
C CYS A 190 -34.58 5.41 18.04
N PHE A 191 -33.27 5.13 17.95
CA PHE A 191 -32.42 4.66 19.04
C PHE A 191 -31.27 5.63 19.26
N THR A 192 -30.41 5.34 20.24
CA THR A 192 -29.17 6.12 20.44
C THR A 192 -28.30 6.11 19.19
N ASP A 193 -28.07 4.94 18.61
CA ASP A 193 -27.28 4.75 17.41
C ASP A 193 -28.14 4.78 16.16
N PHE A 194 -27.53 5.13 15.02
CA PHE A 194 -28.14 4.92 13.71
C PHE A 194 -28.34 3.42 13.46
N ARG A 195 -29.50 3.03 13.00
CA ARG A 195 -29.85 1.63 12.70
C ARG A 195 -30.48 1.51 11.32
N THR A 196 -30.47 0.31 10.78
CA THR A 196 -31.14 0.00 9.52
C THR A 196 -32.44 -0.73 9.77
N SER A 197 -33.45 -0.45 8.97
CA SER A 197 -34.72 -1.16 8.89
C SER A 197 -35.20 -1.15 7.46
N GLU A 198 -35.39 -2.32 6.83
CA GLU A 198 -35.91 -2.46 5.46
C GLU A 198 -35.23 -1.55 4.43
N LYS A 199 -33.90 -1.55 4.39
CA LYS A 199 -33.07 -0.69 3.51
C LYS A 199 -33.22 0.83 3.76
N THR A 200 -33.69 1.18 4.92
CA THR A 200 -33.82 2.56 5.39
C THR A 200 -32.94 2.76 6.61
N ILE A 201 -32.36 3.95 6.80
CA ILE A 201 -31.61 4.29 7.99
C ILE A 201 -32.50 5.08 8.94
N LEU A 202 -32.65 4.58 10.17
CA LEU A 202 -33.26 5.28 11.29
C LEU A 202 -32.22 6.21 11.92
N TYR A 203 -32.58 7.47 12.15
CA TYR A 203 -31.67 8.48 12.69
C TYR A 203 -31.26 8.15 14.14
N GLY A 204 -29.97 8.30 14.48
CA GLY A 204 -29.48 8.17 15.85
C GLY A 204 -29.80 9.42 16.69
N LEU A 205 -30.27 9.21 17.93
CA LEU A 205 -30.65 10.28 18.86
C LEU A 205 -29.56 10.59 19.91
N GLY A 206 -28.41 9.84 19.89
CA GLY A 206 -27.28 9.99 20.79
C GLY A 206 -26.32 11.14 20.46
#